data_e82d773d3961b3812e4610e82564e983
#
_entry.id   e82d773d3961b3812e4610e82564e983
#
_cell.length_a   1.000
_cell.length_b   1.000
_cell.length_c   1.000
_cell.angle_alpha   90.00
_cell.angle_beta   90.00
_cell.angle_gamma   90.00
#
_symmetry.space_group_name_H-M   'P 1'
#
loop_
_entity.id
_entity.type
_entity.pdbx_description
1 polymer ?
#
loop_
_entity_poly.entity_id
_entity_poly.type
_entity_poly.pdbx_seq_one_letter_code
_entity_poly.pdbx_strand_id
1 'polypeptide(L)'
;MKRYLWIFILLLGTCKKEVIPDPEPALLIGPKNNDKCNSAIPISDQRSQVNFSWQEALHTDEYELVIRDILTNVDEKKVTLRLTSNLVLQRGKQYSWWVNSKSDQTENITKSEVWTFYLEGNSSNSHFPFPAKLLSPENNSMVSLENGTLVLKWETIDLDNDIESYDVYIGADPDDLSVALEELTTNSIKATFNPDQYYYWKVATRDKEGNISYSIIGVFRTSL
;
A
#
# COMPACT_ATOMS: atom_id res chain seq x y z
N MET A 1 79.93 16.59 15.15
CA MET A 1 79.06 15.88 14.23
C MET A 1 77.62 15.89 14.77
N LYS A 2 76.72 16.75 14.25
CA LYS A 2 75.29 16.83 14.65
C LYS A 2 74.47 15.86 13.77
N ARG A 3 73.85 14.84 14.38
CA ARG A 3 72.97 13.90 13.72
C ARG A 3 71.56 14.51 13.73
N TYR A 4 70.99 14.84 12.58
CA TYR A 4 69.61 15.24 12.39
C TYR A 4 68.74 13.98 12.30
N LEU A 5 67.82 13.78 13.23
CA LEU A 5 66.83 12.72 13.27
C LEU A 5 65.58 13.22 12.49
N TRP A 6 65.36 12.66 11.30
CA TRP A 6 64.16 12.93 10.52
C TRP A 6 63.01 12.09 11.08
N ILE A 7 62.04 12.73 11.70
CA ILE A 7 60.79 12.09 12.14
C ILE A 7 59.86 12.07 10.93
N PHE A 8 59.60 10.87 10.38
CA PHE A 8 58.60 10.65 9.33
C PHE A 8 57.26 10.52 10.01
N ILE A 9 56.39 11.56 9.92
CA ILE A 9 55.02 11.51 10.40
C ILE A 9 54.20 10.81 9.33
N LEU A 10 53.84 9.54 9.58
CA LEU A 10 52.86 8.80 8.77
C LEU A 10 51.47 9.36 9.04
N LEU A 11 50.94 10.16 8.13
CA LEU A 11 49.50 10.55 8.13
C LEU A 11 48.69 9.35 7.70
N LEU A 12 48.13 8.61 8.67
CA LEU A 12 47.11 7.62 8.47
C LEU A 12 45.81 8.37 8.09
N GLY A 13 45.57 8.51 6.78
CA GLY A 13 44.29 8.97 6.27
C GLY A 13 43.23 7.92 6.58
N THR A 14 42.37 8.18 7.58
CA THR A 14 41.16 7.37 7.79
C THR A 14 40.19 7.66 6.65
N CYS A 15 40.13 6.78 5.66
CA CYS A 15 39.07 6.74 4.67
C CYS A 15 37.76 6.46 5.45
N LYS A 16 36.97 7.47 5.74
CA LYS A 16 35.57 7.27 6.15
C LYS A 16 34.84 6.73 4.92
N LYS A 17 34.33 5.52 5.02
CA LYS A 17 33.41 4.97 4.01
C LYS A 17 32.18 5.88 3.98
N GLU A 18 31.98 6.55 2.86
CA GLU A 18 30.79 7.39 2.66
C GLU A 18 29.57 6.47 2.64
N VAL A 19 28.61 6.70 3.54
CA VAL A 19 27.37 5.94 3.59
C VAL A 19 26.46 6.55 2.54
N ILE A 20 26.18 5.77 1.49
CA ILE A 20 25.21 6.15 0.46
C ILE A 20 23.83 6.02 1.07
N PRO A 21 23.05 7.10 1.14
CA PRO A 21 21.70 7.04 1.69
C PRO A 21 20.75 6.31 0.72
N ASP A 22 19.79 5.59 1.29
CA ASP A 22 18.72 4.97 0.53
C ASP A 22 17.73 6.02 -0.01
N PRO A 23 17.03 5.73 -1.11
CA PRO A 23 15.94 6.58 -1.57
C PRO A 23 14.87 6.76 -0.49
N GLU A 24 14.31 7.96 -0.38
CA GLU A 24 13.13 8.18 0.48
C GLU A 24 11.83 7.80 -0.23
N PRO A 25 10.74 7.50 0.52
CA PRO A 25 9.45 7.19 -0.09
C PRO A 25 8.85 8.44 -0.73
N ALA A 26 8.32 8.32 -1.94
CA ALA A 26 7.59 9.39 -2.60
C ALA A 26 6.27 9.71 -1.87
N LEU A 27 5.93 10.98 -1.72
CA LEU A 27 4.65 11.40 -1.17
C LEU A 27 3.61 11.50 -2.30
N LEU A 28 2.58 10.68 -2.24
CA LEU A 28 1.54 10.61 -3.27
C LEU A 28 0.65 11.87 -3.25
N ILE A 29 0.21 12.33 -4.43
CA ILE A 29 -0.66 13.50 -4.59
C ILE A 29 -2.01 13.10 -5.19
N GLY A 30 -2.01 12.31 -6.24
CA GLY A 30 -3.22 11.92 -6.95
C GLY A 30 -3.05 10.78 -7.95
N PRO A 31 -4.12 9.99 -8.14
CA PRO A 31 -5.45 10.00 -7.52
C PRO A 31 -5.40 9.87 -6.00
N LYS A 32 -6.31 10.56 -5.28
CA LYS A 32 -6.34 10.54 -3.82
C LYS A 32 -6.76 9.17 -3.28
N ASN A 33 -6.31 8.89 -2.07
CA ASN A 33 -6.65 7.62 -1.41
C ASN A 33 -8.16 7.53 -1.12
N ASN A 34 -8.78 6.40 -1.45
CA ASN A 34 -10.20 6.10 -1.26
C ASN A 34 -11.14 7.11 -1.94
N ASP A 35 -10.77 7.59 -3.12
CA ASP A 35 -11.55 8.59 -3.85
C ASP A 35 -12.01 8.06 -5.21
N LYS A 36 -13.06 8.70 -5.74
CA LYS A 36 -13.42 8.54 -7.15
C LYS A 36 -12.44 9.32 -8.01
N CYS A 37 -11.90 8.68 -9.02
CA CYS A 37 -11.02 9.36 -9.97
C CYS A 37 -11.84 10.16 -10.99
N ASN A 38 -12.35 11.33 -10.56
CA ASN A 38 -13.13 12.25 -11.42
C ASN A 38 -12.26 13.01 -12.43
N SER A 39 -10.94 12.99 -12.26
CA SER A 39 -9.97 13.66 -13.17
C SER A 39 -9.49 12.77 -14.31
N ALA A 40 -10.00 11.54 -14.41
CA ALA A 40 -9.66 10.63 -15.50
C ALA A 40 -10.29 11.12 -16.82
N ILE A 41 -9.52 11.03 -17.90
CA ILE A 41 -9.96 11.41 -19.24
C ILE A 41 -10.52 10.19 -19.96
N PRO A 42 -11.82 10.14 -20.26
CA PRO A 42 -12.39 9.02 -21.01
C PRO A 42 -11.74 8.89 -22.40
N ILE A 43 -11.30 7.70 -22.76
CA ILE A 43 -10.79 7.37 -24.09
C ILE A 43 -11.80 6.52 -24.86
N SER A 44 -12.55 5.68 -24.16
CA SER A 44 -13.65 4.88 -24.66
C SER A 44 -14.66 4.59 -23.54
N ASP A 45 -15.75 3.91 -23.85
CA ASP A 45 -16.73 3.48 -22.86
C ASP A 45 -16.13 2.58 -21.78
N GLN A 46 -15.07 1.86 -22.12
CA GLN A 46 -14.42 0.88 -21.22
C GLN A 46 -13.08 1.35 -20.66
N ARG A 47 -12.51 2.45 -21.13
CA ARG A 47 -11.16 2.90 -20.77
C ARG A 47 -11.07 4.39 -20.54
N SER A 48 -10.29 4.78 -19.54
CA SER A 48 -9.92 6.17 -19.27
C SER A 48 -8.43 6.28 -19.00
N GLN A 49 -7.86 7.43 -19.39
CA GLN A 49 -6.51 7.80 -18.98
C GLN A 49 -6.56 8.41 -17.59
N VAL A 50 -5.78 7.84 -16.68
CA VAL A 50 -5.61 8.33 -15.31
C VAL A 50 -4.24 8.99 -15.20
N ASN A 51 -4.18 10.18 -14.60
CA ASN A 51 -2.94 10.89 -14.31
C ASN A 51 -2.54 10.66 -12.86
N PHE A 52 -1.35 10.11 -12.67
CA PHE A 52 -0.73 9.89 -11.37
C PHE A 52 0.29 10.98 -11.09
N SER A 53 0.37 11.43 -9.84
CA SER A 53 1.33 12.45 -9.43
C SER A 53 1.79 12.24 -7.99
N TRP A 54 3.04 12.62 -7.73
CA TRP A 54 3.70 12.52 -6.42
C TRP A 54 4.70 13.65 -6.25
N GLN A 55 5.21 13.82 -5.05
CA GLN A 55 6.29 14.76 -4.75
C GLN A 55 7.65 14.08 -4.95
N GLU A 56 8.66 14.90 -5.20
CA GLU A 56 10.04 14.48 -5.26
C GLU A 56 10.47 13.82 -3.94
N ALA A 57 11.16 12.69 -4.03
CA ALA A 57 11.75 11.99 -2.91
C ALA A 57 13.27 12.20 -2.89
N LEU A 58 13.85 12.40 -1.70
CA LEU A 58 15.29 12.58 -1.58
C LEU A 58 16.06 11.31 -1.98
N HIS A 59 17.26 11.47 -2.49
CA HIS A 59 18.14 10.38 -2.92
C HIS A 59 17.53 9.46 -3.96
N THR A 60 16.67 9.99 -4.84
CA THR A 60 15.92 9.25 -5.84
C THR A 60 16.23 9.77 -7.24
N ASP A 61 16.65 8.88 -8.12
CA ASP A 61 16.98 9.17 -9.51
C ASP A 61 15.84 8.74 -10.46
N GLU A 62 15.09 7.70 -10.09
CA GLU A 62 14.05 7.10 -10.91
C GLU A 62 12.85 6.66 -10.07
N TYR A 63 11.66 6.74 -10.64
CA TYR A 63 10.40 6.28 -10.05
C TYR A 63 9.80 5.16 -10.87
N GLU A 64 9.33 4.10 -10.20
CA GLU A 64 8.50 3.06 -10.80
C GLU A 64 7.08 3.19 -10.24
N LEU A 65 6.17 3.72 -11.04
CA LEU A 65 4.74 3.71 -10.73
C LEU A 65 4.20 2.30 -10.92
N VAL A 66 3.52 1.79 -9.91
CA VAL A 66 2.86 0.48 -9.94
C VAL A 66 1.37 0.67 -9.69
N ILE A 67 0.54 0.13 -10.56
CA ILE A 67 -0.91 0.10 -10.42
C ILE A 67 -1.35 -1.36 -10.40
N ARG A 68 -2.17 -1.71 -9.41
CA ARG A 68 -2.72 -3.06 -9.24
C ARG A 68 -4.24 -3.03 -9.40
N ASP A 69 -4.76 -3.83 -10.30
CA ASP A 69 -6.19 -4.17 -10.29
C ASP A 69 -6.46 -5.02 -9.04
N ILE A 70 -7.30 -4.52 -8.13
CA ILE A 70 -7.51 -5.13 -6.80
C ILE A 70 -8.22 -6.49 -6.94
N LEU A 71 -9.09 -6.63 -7.93
CA LEU A 71 -9.85 -7.85 -8.12
C LEU A 71 -9.00 -9.01 -8.71
N THR A 72 -8.12 -8.67 -9.66
CA THR A 72 -7.31 -9.67 -10.38
C THR A 72 -5.91 -9.84 -9.84
N ASN A 73 -5.46 -8.93 -8.96
CA ASN A 73 -4.08 -8.82 -8.46
C ASN A 73 -3.01 -8.68 -9.58
N VAL A 74 -3.41 -8.16 -10.74
CA VAL A 74 -2.48 -7.92 -11.85
C VAL A 74 -1.88 -6.52 -11.73
N ASP A 75 -0.56 -6.45 -11.79
CA ASP A 75 0.20 -5.22 -11.74
C ASP A 75 0.52 -4.70 -13.13
N GLU A 76 0.31 -3.41 -13.34
CA GLU A 76 0.87 -2.64 -14.45
C GLU A 76 1.94 -1.69 -13.89
N LYS A 77 3.12 -1.67 -14.52
CA LYS A 77 4.27 -0.91 -14.04
C LYS A 77 4.76 0.06 -15.11
N LYS A 78 5.18 1.24 -14.69
CA LYS A 78 5.76 2.25 -15.59
C LYS A 78 6.89 3.01 -14.90
N VAL A 79 8.05 2.97 -15.51
CA VAL A 79 9.23 3.68 -15.06
C VAL A 79 9.25 5.10 -15.64
N THR A 80 9.67 6.08 -14.84
CA THR A 80 9.75 7.49 -15.23
C THR A 80 10.73 8.28 -14.36
N LEU A 81 11.35 9.29 -14.95
CA LEU A 81 12.15 10.30 -14.24
C LEU A 81 11.31 11.52 -13.82
N ARG A 82 10.02 11.53 -14.15
CA ARG A 82 9.10 12.64 -13.87
C ARG A 82 8.31 12.36 -12.61
N LEU A 83 7.79 13.41 -12.01
CA LEU A 83 6.90 13.35 -10.84
C LEU A 83 5.42 13.10 -11.21
N THR A 84 5.18 12.82 -12.47
CA THR A 84 3.85 12.49 -13.01
C THR A 84 3.96 11.39 -14.04
N SER A 85 2.89 10.58 -14.13
CA SER A 85 2.74 9.59 -15.19
C SER A 85 1.27 9.38 -15.50
N ASN A 86 0.97 8.91 -16.70
CA ASN A 86 -0.39 8.56 -17.10
C ASN A 86 -0.45 7.11 -17.59
N LEU A 87 -1.57 6.45 -17.31
CA LEU A 87 -1.89 5.10 -17.77
C LEU A 87 -3.33 5.04 -18.21
N VAL A 88 -3.60 4.16 -19.17
CA VAL A 88 -4.96 3.90 -19.69
C VAL A 88 -5.50 2.66 -19.01
N LEU A 89 -6.43 2.84 -18.08
CA LEU A 89 -7.00 1.80 -17.26
C LEU A 89 -8.43 1.47 -17.66
N GLN A 90 -8.91 0.28 -17.28
CA GLN A 90 -10.29 -0.11 -17.46
C GLN A 90 -11.20 0.63 -16.49
N ARG A 91 -12.32 1.12 -16.96
CA ARG A 91 -13.37 1.80 -16.17
C ARG A 91 -14.21 0.78 -15.38
N GLY A 92 -14.86 1.24 -14.33
CA GLY A 92 -15.70 0.40 -13.48
C GLY A 92 -14.90 -0.52 -12.54
N LYS A 93 -13.65 -0.17 -12.25
CA LYS A 93 -12.75 -1.00 -11.44
C LYS A 93 -12.09 -0.21 -10.32
N GLN A 94 -11.68 -0.93 -9.31
CA GLN A 94 -10.86 -0.44 -8.22
C GLN A 94 -9.40 -0.78 -8.43
N TYR A 95 -8.55 0.18 -8.13
CA TYR A 95 -7.11 0.06 -8.27
C TYR A 95 -6.42 0.47 -6.98
N SER A 96 -5.36 -0.23 -6.62
CA SER A 96 -4.35 0.28 -5.70
C SER A 96 -3.14 0.74 -6.49
N TRP A 97 -2.44 1.75 -5.96
CA TRP A 97 -1.24 2.25 -6.60
C TRP A 97 -0.23 2.77 -5.60
N TRP A 98 1.03 2.72 -6.00
CA TRP A 98 2.16 3.22 -5.23
C TRP A 98 3.31 3.57 -6.16
N VAL A 99 4.33 4.21 -5.60
CA VAL A 99 5.56 4.57 -6.29
C VAL A 99 6.73 3.94 -5.56
N ASN A 100 7.57 3.25 -6.30
CA ASN A 100 8.87 2.78 -5.84
C ASN A 100 9.93 3.80 -6.24
N SER A 101 10.62 4.37 -5.25
CA SER A 101 11.77 5.27 -5.43
C SER A 101 13.03 4.44 -5.58
N LYS A 102 13.85 4.73 -6.59
CA LYS A 102 15.10 4.02 -6.92
C LYS A 102 16.24 5.00 -7.09
N SER A 103 17.46 4.58 -6.76
CA SER A 103 18.68 5.37 -6.97
C SER A 103 19.72 4.57 -7.76
N ASP A 104 20.49 5.25 -8.59
CA ASP A 104 21.62 4.66 -9.31
C ASP A 104 22.81 4.33 -8.39
N GLN A 105 22.77 4.81 -7.14
CA GLN A 105 23.87 4.65 -6.16
C GLN A 105 23.66 3.46 -5.22
N THR A 106 22.45 2.88 -5.14
CA THR A 106 22.11 1.75 -4.27
C THR A 106 21.10 0.83 -4.95
N GLU A 107 21.12 -0.45 -4.61
CA GLU A 107 20.12 -1.42 -5.09
C GLU A 107 18.82 -1.38 -4.28
N ASN A 108 18.80 -0.63 -3.17
CA ASN A 108 17.63 -0.55 -2.33
C ASN A 108 16.52 0.26 -3.01
N ILE A 109 15.30 -0.25 -2.87
CA ILE A 109 14.08 0.35 -3.43
C ILE A 109 13.17 0.72 -2.28
N THR A 110 12.70 1.97 -2.25
CA THR A 110 11.80 2.43 -1.20
C THR A 110 10.40 2.66 -1.75
N LYS A 111 9.43 1.96 -1.17
CA LYS A 111 8.03 2.02 -1.56
C LYS A 111 7.31 3.15 -0.81
N SER A 112 6.46 3.90 -1.51
CA SER A 112 5.53 4.86 -0.92
C SER A 112 4.42 4.16 -0.14
N GLU A 113 3.52 4.93 0.49
CA GLU A 113 2.21 4.44 0.89
C GLU A 113 1.48 3.82 -0.30
N VAL A 114 0.54 2.92 -0.02
CA VAL A 114 -0.36 2.34 -1.04
C VAL A 114 -1.69 3.06 -0.94
N TRP A 115 -2.08 3.73 -2.03
CA TRP A 115 -3.38 4.39 -2.14
C TRP A 115 -4.31 3.59 -3.04
N THR A 116 -5.62 3.74 -2.83
CA THR A 116 -6.66 3.10 -3.62
C THR A 116 -7.59 4.14 -4.23
N PHE A 117 -8.16 3.83 -5.38
CA PHE A 117 -9.18 4.66 -6.02
C PHE A 117 -10.12 3.80 -6.87
N TYR A 118 -11.32 4.32 -7.08
CA TYR A 118 -12.27 3.76 -8.03
C TYR A 118 -12.26 4.57 -9.33
N LEU A 119 -12.08 3.90 -10.46
CA LEU A 119 -12.20 4.52 -11.78
C LEU A 119 -13.61 4.31 -12.31
N GLU A 120 -14.42 5.39 -12.32
CA GLU A 120 -15.81 5.32 -12.72
C GLU A 120 -16.02 4.60 -14.06
N GLY A 121 -17.02 3.71 -14.09
CA GLY A 121 -17.53 3.04 -15.27
C GLY A 121 -18.47 3.94 -16.08
N ASN A 122 -19.08 3.38 -17.12
CA ASN A 122 -20.31 3.94 -17.67
C ASN A 122 -21.38 3.85 -16.59
N SER A 123 -22.28 4.83 -16.50
CA SER A 123 -23.33 4.90 -15.49
C SER A 123 -24.16 3.59 -15.45
N SER A 124 -23.63 2.59 -14.74
CA SER A 124 -24.44 1.53 -14.16
C SER A 124 -25.01 2.11 -12.86
N ASN A 125 -26.23 1.78 -12.53
CA ASN A 125 -26.86 2.26 -11.30
C ASN A 125 -26.29 1.62 -10.02
N SER A 126 -25.13 0.97 -10.10
CA SER A 126 -24.46 0.28 -9.00
C SER A 126 -22.96 0.54 -9.04
N HIS A 127 -22.40 0.83 -7.88
CA HIS A 127 -20.98 1.05 -7.67
C HIS A 127 -20.45 -0.06 -6.75
N PHE A 128 -19.23 -0.50 -7.00
CA PHE A 128 -18.53 -1.39 -6.09
C PHE A 128 -18.24 -0.66 -4.76
N PRO A 129 -18.34 -1.32 -3.61
CA PRO A 129 -17.89 -0.75 -2.35
C PRO A 129 -16.40 -0.41 -2.43
N PHE A 130 -15.95 0.67 -1.79
CA PHE A 130 -14.52 0.93 -1.67
C PHE A 130 -13.84 -0.14 -0.81
N PRO A 131 -12.57 -0.46 -1.09
CA PRO A 131 -11.79 -1.30 -0.22
C PRO A 131 -11.82 -0.82 1.22
N ALA A 132 -12.07 -1.73 2.15
CA ALA A 132 -12.09 -1.40 3.55
C ALA A 132 -10.73 -0.83 4.00
N LYS A 133 -10.77 0.26 4.77
CA LYS A 133 -9.61 0.79 5.47
C LYS A 133 -9.48 0.08 6.81
N LEU A 134 -8.39 -0.62 7.01
CA LEU A 134 -8.09 -1.29 8.26
C LEU A 134 -7.71 -0.25 9.33
N LEU A 135 -8.42 -0.25 10.47
CA LEU A 135 -8.24 0.74 11.53
C LEU A 135 -7.52 0.19 12.75
N SER A 136 -7.82 -1.06 13.13
CA SER A 136 -7.20 -1.73 14.27
C SER A 136 -7.09 -3.22 14.00
N PRO A 137 -5.94 -3.82 14.29
CA PRO A 137 -4.68 -3.19 14.69
C PRO A 137 -4.12 -2.24 13.61
N GLU A 138 -3.33 -1.22 14.03
CA GLU A 138 -2.57 -0.42 13.09
C GLU A 138 -1.57 -1.30 12.34
N ASN A 139 -1.35 -0.99 11.08
CA ASN A 139 -0.43 -1.76 10.24
C ASN A 139 1.00 -1.69 10.80
N ASN A 140 1.69 -2.83 10.80
CA ASN A 140 3.03 -3.02 11.40
C ASN A 140 3.10 -2.77 12.92
N SER A 141 1.97 -2.78 13.65
CA SER A 141 1.96 -2.58 15.10
C SER A 141 2.25 -3.86 15.86
N MET A 142 2.73 -3.68 17.11
CA MET A 142 2.76 -4.71 18.13
C MET A 142 1.60 -4.48 19.09
N VAL A 143 0.79 -5.50 19.34
CA VAL A 143 -0.43 -5.39 20.13
C VAL A 143 -0.47 -6.44 21.23
N SER A 144 -0.90 -6.04 22.43
CA SER A 144 -1.13 -6.95 23.54
C SER A 144 -2.52 -7.56 23.45
N LEU A 145 -2.63 -8.85 23.75
CA LEU A 145 -3.91 -9.57 23.76
C LEU A 145 -4.62 -9.38 25.10
N GLU A 146 -5.90 -9.04 25.05
CA GLU A 146 -6.75 -9.04 26.24
C GLU A 146 -7.45 -10.38 26.39
N ASN A 147 -7.01 -11.20 27.36
CA ASN A 147 -7.49 -12.58 27.55
C ASN A 147 -7.38 -13.43 26.27
N GLY A 148 -6.27 -13.30 25.52
CA GLY A 148 -6.05 -14.01 24.26
C GLY A 148 -6.86 -13.49 23.08
N THR A 149 -7.50 -12.34 23.22
CA THR A 149 -8.35 -11.77 22.17
C THR A 149 -7.90 -10.37 21.76
N LEU A 150 -8.27 -9.98 20.55
CA LEU A 150 -8.03 -8.66 19.96
C LEU A 150 -9.24 -8.24 19.13
N VAL A 151 -9.53 -6.94 19.09
CA VAL A 151 -10.55 -6.38 18.23
C VAL A 151 -9.94 -5.96 16.90
N LEU A 152 -10.40 -6.59 15.82
CA LEU A 152 -10.17 -6.12 14.46
C LEU A 152 -11.25 -5.10 14.12
N LYS A 153 -10.87 -3.97 13.53
CA LYS A 153 -11.78 -2.90 13.18
C LYS A 153 -11.40 -2.30 11.83
N TRP A 154 -12.40 -2.00 11.03
CA TRP A 154 -12.24 -1.37 9.71
C TRP A 154 -13.35 -0.36 9.45
N GLU A 155 -13.20 0.42 8.42
CA GLU A 155 -14.25 1.28 7.87
C GLU A 155 -14.33 1.09 6.36
N THR A 156 -15.51 1.24 5.81
CA THR A 156 -15.76 1.15 4.38
C THR A 156 -16.66 2.28 3.95
N ILE A 157 -16.41 2.78 2.75
CA ILE A 157 -17.26 3.77 2.08
C ILE A 157 -17.90 3.05 0.89
N ASP A 158 -19.19 3.23 0.72
CA ASP A 158 -19.92 2.82 -0.46
C ASP A 158 -20.80 3.97 -0.95
N LEU A 159 -20.86 4.13 -2.28
CA LEU A 159 -21.54 5.26 -2.89
C LEU A 159 -23.05 5.09 -2.97
N ASP A 160 -23.48 3.85 -2.99
CA ASP A 160 -24.88 3.46 -3.06
C ASP A 160 -25.46 3.19 -1.67
N ASN A 161 -24.59 3.12 -0.65
CA ASN A 161 -24.90 2.83 0.76
C ASN A 161 -25.65 1.50 0.93
N ASP A 162 -25.22 0.49 0.21
CA ASP A 162 -25.88 -0.81 0.17
C ASP A 162 -24.96 -1.98 0.52
N ILE A 163 -23.92 -1.73 1.32
CA ILE A 163 -23.07 -2.78 1.89
C ILE A 163 -23.95 -3.83 2.58
N GLU A 164 -23.77 -5.09 2.19
CA GLU A 164 -24.48 -6.24 2.73
C GLU A 164 -23.68 -6.93 3.85
N SER A 165 -22.40 -7.25 3.57
CA SER A 165 -21.59 -8.04 4.50
C SER A 165 -20.09 -7.82 4.33
N TYR A 166 -19.35 -8.35 5.30
CA TYR A 166 -17.89 -8.41 5.30
C TYR A 166 -17.41 -9.82 5.58
N ASP A 167 -16.33 -10.23 4.89
CA ASP A 167 -15.59 -11.43 5.22
C ASP A 167 -14.18 -11.04 5.66
N VAL A 168 -13.71 -11.61 6.76
CA VAL A 168 -12.37 -11.35 7.31
C VAL A 168 -11.46 -12.53 7.03
N TYR A 169 -10.36 -12.27 6.36
CA TYR A 169 -9.31 -13.23 6.03
C TYR A 169 -8.12 -13.02 6.96
N ILE A 170 -7.61 -14.10 7.53
CA ILE A 170 -6.46 -14.07 8.45
C ILE A 170 -5.51 -15.21 8.11
N GLY A 171 -4.21 -14.98 8.22
CA GLY A 171 -3.17 -15.98 8.03
C GLY A 171 -1.85 -15.59 8.68
N ALA A 172 -0.92 -16.55 8.75
CA ALA A 172 0.46 -16.32 9.16
C ALA A 172 1.37 -15.92 7.97
N ASP A 173 0.87 -16.07 6.74
CA ASP A 173 1.56 -15.77 5.49
C ASP A 173 0.65 -14.83 4.66
N PRO A 174 1.15 -13.71 4.13
CA PRO A 174 0.36 -12.80 3.31
C PRO A 174 -0.14 -13.41 2.01
N ASP A 175 0.54 -14.44 1.50
CA ASP A 175 0.16 -15.14 0.27
C ASP A 175 -0.82 -16.29 0.52
N ASP A 176 -1.05 -16.68 1.79
CA ASP A 176 -1.96 -17.78 2.19
C ASP A 176 -2.93 -17.32 3.30
N LEU A 177 -3.84 -16.43 2.93
CA LEU A 177 -4.90 -15.96 3.82
C LEU A 177 -6.17 -16.79 3.62
N SER A 178 -6.65 -17.42 4.68
CA SER A 178 -7.92 -18.14 4.70
C SER A 178 -9.04 -17.29 5.30
N VAL A 179 -10.28 -17.54 4.89
CA VAL A 179 -11.46 -16.91 5.49
C VAL A 179 -11.57 -17.39 6.94
N ALA A 180 -11.49 -16.44 7.85
CA ALA A 180 -11.62 -16.71 9.29
C ALA A 180 -13.05 -16.43 9.80
N LEU A 181 -13.73 -15.44 9.21
CA LEU A 181 -15.09 -15.02 9.56
C LEU A 181 -15.81 -14.56 8.29
N GLU A 182 -17.05 -14.96 8.14
CA GLU A 182 -17.89 -14.68 6.96
C GLU A 182 -19.18 -13.97 7.34
N GLU A 183 -19.76 -13.26 6.38
CA GLU A 183 -21.09 -12.64 6.45
C GLU A 183 -21.30 -11.72 7.66
N LEU A 184 -20.25 -11.03 8.08
CA LEU A 184 -20.33 -10.06 9.17
C LEU A 184 -21.14 -8.83 8.73
N THR A 185 -22.07 -8.37 9.57
CA THR A 185 -22.85 -7.15 9.34
C THR A 185 -22.32 -5.94 10.13
N THR A 186 -21.21 -6.14 10.87
CA THR A 186 -20.54 -5.09 11.65
C THR A 186 -19.13 -4.87 11.10
N ASN A 187 -18.62 -3.67 11.27
CA ASN A 187 -17.29 -3.27 10.85
C ASN A 187 -16.22 -3.48 11.95
N SER A 188 -16.49 -4.36 12.89
CA SER A 188 -15.54 -4.78 13.91
C SER A 188 -15.90 -6.15 14.45
N ILE A 189 -14.86 -6.91 14.85
CA ILE A 189 -15.02 -8.23 15.44
C ILE A 189 -13.93 -8.48 16.48
N LYS A 190 -14.27 -9.17 17.56
CA LYS A 190 -13.34 -9.67 18.57
C LYS A 190 -12.94 -11.11 18.19
N ALA A 191 -11.66 -11.33 17.93
CA ALA A 191 -11.11 -12.63 17.53
C ALA A 191 -10.02 -13.08 18.50
N THR A 192 -9.77 -14.41 18.55
CA THR A 192 -8.74 -15.04 19.38
C THR A 192 -7.45 -15.21 18.59
N PHE A 193 -6.32 -14.89 19.22
CA PHE A 193 -5.00 -14.99 18.63
C PHE A 193 -4.01 -15.64 19.59
N ASN A 194 -3.02 -16.33 19.05
CA ASN A 194 -1.89 -16.80 19.85
C ASN A 194 -0.92 -15.63 20.11
N PRO A 195 -0.25 -15.59 21.26
CA PRO A 195 0.73 -14.54 21.53
C PRO A 195 2.02 -14.77 20.72
N ASP A 196 2.81 -13.70 20.60
CA ASP A 196 4.15 -13.67 20.02
C ASP A 196 4.25 -14.15 18.57
N GLN A 197 3.19 -13.88 17.77
CA GLN A 197 3.11 -14.26 16.36
C GLN A 197 2.76 -13.07 15.46
N TYR A 198 3.18 -13.15 14.19
CA TYR A 198 2.72 -12.27 13.13
C TYR A 198 1.42 -12.79 12.54
N TYR A 199 0.51 -11.86 12.28
CA TYR A 199 -0.74 -12.12 11.59
C TYR A 199 -0.92 -11.13 10.45
N TYR A 200 -1.31 -11.65 9.31
CA TYR A 200 -1.73 -10.90 8.13
C TYR A 200 -3.24 -11.00 8.00
N TRP A 201 -3.88 -9.92 7.64
CA TRP A 201 -5.33 -9.91 7.51
C TRP A 201 -5.82 -8.94 6.46
N LYS A 202 -6.97 -9.23 5.86
CA LYS A 202 -7.70 -8.37 4.96
C LYS A 202 -9.19 -8.54 5.14
N VAL A 203 -9.96 -7.57 4.60
CA VAL A 203 -11.42 -7.56 4.63
C VAL A 203 -11.93 -7.56 3.20
N ALA A 204 -12.83 -8.47 2.88
CA ALA A 204 -13.71 -8.38 1.71
C ALA A 204 -14.99 -7.65 2.13
N THR A 205 -15.42 -6.69 1.33
CA THR A 205 -16.71 -5.98 1.48
C THR A 205 -17.60 -6.39 0.33
N ARG A 206 -18.83 -6.80 0.64
CA ARG A 206 -19.85 -7.20 -0.34
C ARG A 206 -21.02 -6.23 -0.27
N ASP A 207 -21.54 -5.79 -1.43
CA ASP A 207 -22.78 -5.05 -1.56
C ASP A 207 -23.97 -5.97 -1.89
N LYS A 208 -25.17 -5.39 -1.93
CA LYS A 208 -26.41 -6.13 -2.24
C LYS A 208 -26.52 -6.62 -3.68
N GLU A 209 -25.76 -6.05 -4.60
CA GLU A 209 -25.66 -6.49 -5.99
C GLU A 209 -24.66 -7.63 -6.17
N GLY A 210 -23.93 -8.00 -5.09
CA GLY A 210 -22.92 -9.06 -5.09
C GLY A 210 -21.54 -8.61 -5.58
N ASN A 211 -21.30 -7.29 -5.72
CA ASN A 211 -19.96 -6.79 -5.99
C ASN A 211 -19.08 -6.93 -4.75
N ILE A 212 -17.81 -7.24 -4.94
CA ILE A 212 -16.87 -7.47 -3.85
C ILE A 212 -15.64 -6.60 -4.04
N SER A 213 -15.22 -5.97 -2.96
CA SER A 213 -13.91 -5.29 -2.87
C SER A 213 -13.06 -5.88 -1.74
N TYR A 214 -11.74 -5.80 -1.87
CA TYR A 214 -10.80 -6.28 -0.88
C TYR A 214 -9.93 -5.13 -0.35
N SER A 215 -9.73 -5.08 0.96
CA SER A 215 -8.74 -4.18 1.55
C SER A 215 -7.32 -4.55 1.12
N ILE A 216 -6.37 -3.64 1.36
CA ILE A 216 -4.95 -4.03 1.43
C ILE A 216 -4.76 -5.08 2.52
N ILE A 217 -3.66 -5.85 2.43
CA ILE A 217 -3.27 -6.75 3.52
C ILE A 217 -2.58 -5.93 4.61
N GLY A 218 -3.14 -5.96 5.81
CA GLY A 218 -2.53 -5.42 7.02
C GLY A 218 -1.74 -6.49 7.74
N VAL A 219 -0.73 -6.08 8.51
CA VAL A 219 0.08 -6.96 9.36
C VAL A 219 0.18 -6.40 10.76
N PHE A 220 0.13 -7.26 11.76
CA PHE A 220 0.44 -6.93 13.16
C PHE A 220 1.14 -8.10 13.83
N ARG A 221 1.82 -7.82 14.94
CA ARG A 221 2.41 -8.83 15.80
C ARG A 221 1.73 -8.81 17.17
N THR A 222 1.35 -9.96 17.67
CA THR A 222 0.86 -10.10 19.04
C THR A 222 2.02 -10.15 20.03
N SER A 223 1.85 -9.58 21.22
CA SER A 223 2.75 -9.74 22.38
C SER A 223 2.06 -10.52 23.50
N LEU A 224 2.85 -10.96 24.44
CA LEU A 224 2.37 -11.55 25.70
C LEU A 224 1.64 -10.51 26.53
#